data_946cbe73716e9b9cb6e57bcf8c8edcae
#
_entry.id   946cbe73716e9b9cb6e57bcf8c8edcae
#
_cell.length_a   1.000
_cell.length_b   1.000
_cell.length_c   1.000
_cell.angle_alpha   90.00
_cell.angle_beta   90.00
_cell.angle_gamma   90.00
#
_symmetry.space_group_name_H-M   'P 1'
#
loop_
_entity.id
_entity.type
_entity.pdbx_description
1 polymer ?
#
loop_
_entity_poly.entity_id
_entity_poly.type
_entity_poly.pdbx_seq_one_letter_code
_entity_poly.pdbx_strand_id
1 'polypeptide(L)'
;MSKEELVEKLAKVGIDGEWINQDEYGFSRIFQFELNGQTLEIEWYCNYSTLMIGNAHFWFDNISTYSGYPMHGEWIEFSFRGEHPVHLKVS
;
A
#
# COMPACT_ATOMS: atom_id res chain seq x y z
N MET A 1 9.74 7.06 1.18
CA MET A 1 8.37 7.51 0.83
C MET A 1 7.73 8.15 2.05
N SER A 2 7.17 9.35 1.89
CA SER A 2 6.46 10.00 2.98
C SER A 2 5.06 9.40 3.15
N LYS A 3 4.42 9.71 4.29
CA LYS A 3 3.03 9.29 4.50
C LYS A 3 2.11 9.90 3.45
N GLU A 4 2.36 11.16 3.07
CA GLU A 4 1.57 11.86 2.08
C GLU A 4 1.69 11.20 0.70
N GLU A 5 2.90 10.81 0.32
CA GLU A 5 3.12 10.09 -0.95
C GLU A 5 2.39 8.74 -0.96
N LEU A 6 2.44 8.02 0.15
CA LEU A 6 1.75 6.73 0.27
C LEU A 6 0.26 6.91 0.02
N VAL A 7 -0.37 7.86 0.72
CA VAL A 7 -1.80 8.12 0.58
C VAL A 7 -2.15 8.58 -0.83
N GLU A 8 -1.35 9.47 -1.43
CA GLU A 8 -1.58 9.96 -2.78
C GLU A 8 -1.54 8.85 -3.83
N LYS A 9 -0.54 7.97 -3.72
CA LYS A 9 -0.38 6.89 -4.69
C LYS A 9 -1.52 5.88 -4.61
N LEU A 10 -2.01 5.60 -3.41
CA LEU A 10 -3.17 4.73 -3.22
C LEU A 10 -4.45 5.40 -3.72
N ALA A 11 -4.60 6.70 -3.47
CA ALA A 11 -5.77 7.45 -3.92
C ALA A 11 -5.90 7.49 -5.45
N LYS A 12 -4.78 7.45 -6.19
CA LYS A 12 -4.80 7.43 -7.65
C LYS A 12 -5.56 6.26 -8.24
N VAL A 13 -5.63 5.14 -7.53
CA VAL A 13 -6.40 3.97 -7.95
C VAL A 13 -7.68 3.80 -7.13
N GLY A 14 -8.10 4.86 -6.44
CA GLY A 14 -9.36 4.85 -5.70
C GLY A 14 -9.30 4.15 -4.35
N ILE A 15 -8.11 3.91 -3.82
CA ILE A 15 -7.95 3.30 -2.50
C ILE A 15 -7.92 4.39 -1.44
N ASP A 16 -8.94 4.40 -0.59
CA ASP A 16 -9.02 5.26 0.59
C ASP A 16 -8.81 4.41 1.82
N GLY A 17 -8.20 5.00 2.83
CA GLY A 17 -7.95 4.31 4.07
C GLY A 17 -7.78 5.29 5.21
N GLU A 18 -7.39 4.76 6.35
CA GLU A 18 -7.18 5.59 7.53
C GLU A 18 -5.97 5.11 8.33
N TRP A 19 -5.36 6.06 9.01
CA TRP A 19 -4.26 5.75 9.92
C TRP A 19 -4.84 5.29 11.25
N ILE A 20 -4.38 4.12 11.70
CA ILE A 20 -4.81 3.50 12.95
C ILE A 20 -3.61 3.24 13.85
N ASN A 21 -3.84 2.72 15.05
CA ASN A 21 -2.79 2.37 16.02
C ASN A 21 -1.87 3.55 16.36
N GLN A 22 -2.45 4.59 16.94
CA GLN A 22 -1.67 5.72 17.43
C GLN A 22 -0.78 5.29 18.60
N ASP A 23 0.49 5.68 18.55
CA ASP A 23 1.40 5.49 19.69
C ASP A 23 1.15 6.54 20.76
N GLU A 24 1.95 6.51 21.84
CA GLU A 24 1.80 7.43 22.96
C GLU A 24 2.03 8.91 22.60
N TYR A 25 2.65 9.17 21.44
CA TYR A 25 2.90 10.53 20.95
C TYR A 25 1.87 10.97 19.91
N GLY A 26 0.86 10.17 19.65
CA GLY A 26 -0.16 10.49 18.67
C GLY A 26 0.20 10.17 17.22
N PHE A 27 1.29 9.44 16.99
CA PHE A 27 1.67 9.03 15.64
C PHE A 27 1.06 7.69 15.29
N SER A 28 0.48 7.62 14.10
CA SER A 28 0.00 6.36 13.53
C SER A 28 0.99 5.87 12.48
N ARG A 29 1.32 4.58 12.54
CA ARG A 29 2.19 3.92 11.57
C ARG A 29 1.45 2.94 10.68
N ILE A 30 0.22 2.59 11.03
CA ILE A 30 -0.57 1.61 10.29
C ILE A 30 -1.62 2.33 9.47
N PHE A 31 -1.55 2.14 8.15
CA PHE A 31 -2.58 2.62 7.23
C PHE A 31 -3.45 1.43 6.84
N GLN A 32 -4.73 1.48 7.21
CA GLN A 32 -5.67 0.40 6.96
C GLN A 32 -6.59 0.78 5.81
N PHE A 33 -6.79 -0.15 4.88
CA PHE A 33 -7.66 0.08 3.73
C PHE A 33 -8.36 -1.22 3.34
N GLU A 34 -9.44 -1.09 2.57
CA GLU A 34 -10.16 -2.23 2.04
C GLU A 34 -9.89 -2.37 0.54
N LEU A 35 -9.73 -3.61 0.11
CA LEU A 35 -9.53 -3.93 -1.30
C LEU A 35 -10.27 -5.24 -1.59
N ASN A 36 -11.26 -5.17 -2.50
CA ASN A 36 -12.07 -6.33 -2.92
C ASN A 36 -12.69 -7.08 -1.72
N GLY A 37 -13.19 -6.33 -0.74
CA GLY A 37 -13.83 -6.90 0.44
C GLY A 37 -12.87 -7.41 1.50
N GLN A 38 -11.58 -7.26 1.30
CA GLN A 38 -10.57 -7.67 2.25
C GLN A 38 -9.92 -6.44 2.90
N THR A 39 -9.71 -6.48 4.20
CA THR A 39 -9.01 -5.42 4.92
C THR A 39 -7.51 -5.69 4.89
N LEU A 40 -6.76 -4.73 4.38
CA LEU A 40 -5.30 -4.81 4.30
C LEU A 40 -4.68 -3.69 5.11
N GLU A 41 -3.42 -3.86 5.47
CA GLU A 41 -2.69 -2.87 6.25
C GLU A 41 -1.30 -2.63 5.69
N ILE A 42 -0.82 -1.40 5.85
CA ILE A 42 0.55 -1.03 5.53
C ILE A 42 1.16 -0.44 6.78
N GLU A 43 2.25 -1.03 7.26
CA GLU A 43 3.03 -0.45 8.34
C GLU A 43 4.09 0.47 7.72
N TRP A 44 3.94 1.76 7.97
CA TRP A 44 4.78 2.77 7.35
C TRP A 44 6.08 3.03 8.12
N TYR A 45 7.18 3.10 7.37
CA TYR A 45 8.46 3.60 7.84
C TYR A 45 9.07 4.49 6.75
N CYS A 46 9.98 5.38 7.13
CA CYS A 46 10.55 6.35 6.18
C CYS A 46 11.31 5.71 5.02
N ASN A 47 12.13 4.69 5.30
CA ASN A 47 13.00 4.09 4.29
C ASN A 47 12.34 2.96 3.53
N TYR A 48 11.44 2.26 4.18
CA TYR A 48 10.66 1.18 3.58
C TYR A 48 9.40 0.99 4.41
N SER A 49 8.44 0.31 3.83
CA SER A 49 7.19 -0.01 4.52
C SER A 49 6.89 -1.50 4.34
N THR A 50 5.90 -1.98 5.07
CA THR A 50 5.50 -3.39 5.01
C THR A 50 4.03 -3.48 4.65
N LEU A 51 3.75 -4.18 3.55
CA LEU A 51 2.37 -4.52 3.17
C LEU A 51 2.01 -5.82 3.88
N MET A 52 0.92 -5.80 4.64
CA MET A 52 0.44 -6.93 5.40
C MET A 52 -0.84 -7.47 4.78
N ILE A 53 -0.80 -8.71 4.31
CA ILE A 53 -1.94 -9.41 3.72
C ILE A 53 -2.12 -10.71 4.50
N GLY A 54 -3.12 -10.73 5.40
CA GLY A 54 -3.28 -11.85 6.31
C GLY A 54 -2.01 -12.00 7.16
N ASN A 55 -1.39 -13.18 7.10
CA ASN A 55 -0.15 -13.46 7.82
C ASN A 55 1.11 -13.20 6.98
N ALA A 56 0.95 -12.77 5.74
CA ALA A 56 2.08 -12.49 4.85
C ALA A 56 2.50 -11.03 4.96
N HIS A 57 3.81 -10.80 4.99
CA HIS A 57 4.39 -9.46 5.08
C HIS A 57 5.34 -9.26 3.91
N PHE A 58 5.17 -8.14 3.19
CA PHE A 58 5.98 -7.81 2.02
C PHE A 58 6.58 -6.42 2.19
N TRP A 59 7.90 -6.33 2.16
CA TRP A 59 8.58 -5.04 2.22
C TRP A 59 8.46 -4.32 0.89
N PHE A 60 8.30 -3.02 0.94
CA PHE A 60 8.31 -2.20 -0.26
C PHE A 60 8.85 -0.80 0.04
N ASP A 61 9.44 -0.19 -0.96
CA ASP A 61 9.89 1.20 -0.89
C ASP A 61 9.36 2.01 -2.06
N ASN A 62 8.63 1.39 -2.96
CA ASN A 62 8.02 2.06 -4.09
C ASN A 62 6.66 1.47 -4.41
N ILE A 63 5.76 2.33 -4.87
CA ILE A 63 4.43 1.97 -5.34
C ILE A 63 4.26 2.53 -6.75
N SER A 64 3.81 1.68 -7.66
CA SER A 64 3.47 2.06 -9.03
C SER A 64 2.05 1.64 -9.32
N THR A 65 1.39 2.36 -10.21
CA THR A 65 0.02 2.05 -10.60
C THR A 65 -0.04 1.80 -12.11
N TYR A 66 -0.85 0.84 -12.50
CA TYR A 66 -1.01 0.46 -13.90
C TYR A 66 -2.49 0.38 -14.24
N SER A 67 -2.82 0.73 -15.47
CA SER A 67 -4.16 0.54 -15.99
C SER A 67 -4.07 0.11 -17.45
N GLY A 68 -5.00 -0.75 -17.86
CA GLY A 68 -5.08 -1.21 -19.25
C GLY A 68 -4.12 -2.35 -19.59
N TYR A 69 -3.86 -2.50 -20.90
CA TYR A 69 -3.04 -3.57 -21.44
C TYR A 69 -1.59 -3.49 -20.93
N PRO A 70 -0.90 -4.63 -20.66
CA PRO A 70 -1.42 -6.01 -20.84
C PRO A 70 -2.26 -6.52 -19.68
N MET A 71 -2.27 -5.82 -18.55
CA MET A 71 -3.03 -6.21 -17.37
C MET A 71 -4.37 -5.47 -17.40
N HIS A 72 -5.44 -6.19 -17.67
CA HIS A 72 -6.78 -5.60 -17.73
C HIS A 72 -7.22 -5.08 -16.36
N GLY A 73 -7.79 -3.86 -16.36
CA GLY A 73 -8.25 -3.21 -15.13
C GLY A 73 -7.16 -2.34 -14.51
N GLU A 74 -7.35 -1.99 -13.27
CA GLU A 74 -6.41 -1.18 -12.51
C GLU A 74 -5.63 -2.05 -11.54
N TRP A 75 -4.32 -1.83 -11.49
CA TRP A 75 -3.40 -2.62 -10.69
C TRP A 75 -2.48 -1.69 -9.91
N ILE A 76 -2.07 -2.15 -8.74
CA ILE A 76 -1.05 -1.49 -7.94
C ILE A 76 0.10 -2.46 -7.71
N GLU A 77 1.32 -1.95 -7.84
CA GLU A 77 2.52 -2.73 -7.62
C GLU A 77 3.30 -2.17 -6.46
N PHE A 78 3.66 -3.05 -5.53
CA PHE A 78 4.56 -2.73 -4.43
C PHE A 78 5.88 -3.44 -4.71
N SER A 79 6.98 -2.69 -4.74
CA SER A 79 8.30 -3.26 -5.00
C SER A 79 9.32 -2.79 -3.96
N PHE A 80 10.32 -3.62 -3.71
CA PHE A 80 11.39 -3.31 -2.78
C PHE A 80 12.71 -3.33 -3.54
N ARG A 81 13.36 -2.15 -3.63
CA ARG A 81 14.62 -1.95 -4.37
C ARG A 81 14.53 -2.45 -5.81
N GLY A 82 13.38 -2.27 -6.43
CA GLY A 82 13.14 -2.68 -7.80
C GLY A 82 12.99 -4.19 -8.00
N GLU A 83 12.89 -4.96 -6.91
CA GLU A 83 12.80 -6.42 -6.96
C GLU A 83 11.55 -6.92 -6.26
N HIS A 84 11.21 -8.18 -6.51
CA HIS A 84 10.14 -8.92 -5.83
C HIS A 84 8.81 -8.16 -5.76
N PRO A 85 8.28 -7.73 -6.92
CA PRO A 85 7.04 -6.95 -6.90
C PRO A 85 5.84 -7.78 -6.47
N VAL A 86 4.94 -7.15 -5.72
CA VAL A 86 3.64 -7.70 -5.36
C VAL A 86 2.60 -6.88 -6.10
N HIS A 87 1.76 -7.55 -6.88
CA HIS A 87 0.71 -6.91 -7.65
C HIS A 87 -0.65 -7.20 -7.04
N LEU A 88 -1.43 -6.16 -6.82
CA LEU A 88 -2.82 -6.29 -6.38
C LEU A 88 -3.73 -5.67 -7.42
N LYS A 89 -4.78 -6.39 -7.78
CA LYS A 89 -5.79 -5.88 -8.69
C LYS A 89 -6.77 -5.01 -7.91
N VAL A 90 -6.99 -3.79 -8.39
CA VAL A 90 -7.87 -2.82 -7.73
C VAL A 90 -9.27 -2.89 -8.33
N SER A 91 -9.35 -3.03 -9.65
CA SER A 91 -10.66 -3.11 -10.32
C SER A 91 -10.60 -3.86 -11.64
#